data_db85cbb995ac26b5bc8d2b00a7150e4b
#
_entry.id   db85cbb995ac26b5bc8d2b00a7150e4b
#
_cell.length_a   1.000
_cell.length_b   1.000
_cell.length_c   1.000
_cell.angle_alpha   90.00
_cell.angle_beta   90.00
_cell.angle_gamma   90.00
#
_symmetry.space_group_name_H-M   'P 1'
#
loop_
_entity.id
_entity.type
_entity.pdbx_description
1 polymer ?
#
loop_
_entity_poly.entity_id
_entity_poly.type
_entity_poly.pdbx_seq_one_letter_code
_entity_poly.pdbx_strand_id
1 'polypeptide(L)'
;MKDNASPVAPVLHQDRPNVLPLEGDIDLHVSPVVREALNAMIKKKPKRIVIDLSRATYIDSAGMAALILAMQEVEGYGGKFFLSGLQETLRSIFEISRLDRTFRIFPNVDTALAASESSTILARS
;
A
#
# COMPACT_ATOMS: atom_id res chain seq x y z
N MET A 1 7.65 28.07 -5.54
CA MET A 1 7.64 27.65 -5.45
C MET A 1 7.55 26.87 -5.28
N LYS A 2 7.29 26.65 -5.25
CA LYS A 2 7.09 25.92 -5.00
C LYS A 2 7.00 25.06 -5.18
N ASP A 3 6.72 25.03 -5.34
CA ASP A 3 6.50 24.23 -5.40
C ASP A 3 6.58 23.45 -5.65
N ASN A 4 6.58 23.39 -5.87
CA ASN A 4 6.60 22.69 -6.07
C ASN A 4 6.64 21.83 -6.05
N ALA A 5 6.60 21.56 -6.04
CA ALA A 5 6.70 20.87 -6.13
C ALA A 5 6.71 19.92 -5.64
N SER A 6 6.17 19.62 -5.30
CA SER A 6 6.13 18.71 -4.75
C SER A 6 5.85 17.69 -5.16
N PRO A 7 6.21 17.09 -5.13
CA PRO A 7 6.10 16.14 -5.65
C PRO A 7 5.36 15.24 -5.41
N VAL A 8 5.02 14.91 -4.96
CA VAL A 8 4.52 13.91 -4.93
C VAL A 8 3.67 13.67 -4.06
N ALA A 9 2.59 13.93 -4.20
CA ALA A 9 1.60 13.59 -3.33
C ALA A 9 1.28 12.18 -3.48
N PRO A 10 1.49 11.43 -2.49
CA PRO A 10 1.18 10.04 -2.57
C PRO A 10 -0.30 9.81 -2.66
N VAL A 11 -1.09 10.69 -2.10
CA VAL A 11 -2.50 10.47 -2.11
C VAL A 11 -3.16 11.53 -2.88
N LEU A 12 -3.65 11.20 -4.02
CA LEU A 12 -4.25 12.18 -4.83
C LEU A 12 -5.72 12.14 -4.76
N HIS A 13 -6.30 11.05 -5.12
CA HIS A 13 -7.73 10.89 -5.12
C HIS A 13 -8.08 9.62 -4.46
N GLN A 14 -8.97 9.69 -3.51
CA GLN A 14 -9.48 8.49 -2.92
C GLN A 14 -10.89 8.30 -3.39
N ASP A 15 -11.05 7.78 -4.58
CA ASP A 15 -12.36 7.47 -5.11
C ASP A 15 -13.04 6.41 -4.28
N ARG A 16 -12.26 5.54 -3.67
CA ARG A 16 -12.79 4.46 -2.86
C ARG A 16 -12.24 4.61 -1.45
N PRO A 17 -13.10 4.57 -0.46
CA PRO A 17 -12.68 4.88 0.92
C PRO A 17 -11.63 3.96 1.49
N ASN A 18 -11.55 2.73 1.00
CA ASN A 18 -10.59 1.77 1.56
C ASN A 18 -9.41 1.51 0.63
N VAL A 19 -9.22 2.35 -0.36
CA VAL A 19 -8.13 2.20 -1.32
C VAL A 19 -7.27 3.44 -1.24
N LEU A 20 -5.97 3.25 -1.07
CA LEU A 20 -5.01 4.35 -1.02
C LEU A 20 -4.08 4.23 -2.21
N PRO A 21 -4.21 5.08 -3.21
CA PRO A 21 -3.27 5.07 -4.33
C PRO A 21 -2.02 5.86 -3.97
N LEU A 22 -0.87 5.32 -4.32
CA LEU A 22 0.41 5.96 -4.14
C LEU A 22 1.09 6.09 -5.48
N GLU A 23 1.72 7.25 -5.73
CA GLU A 23 2.37 7.50 -7.01
C GLU A 23 3.82 7.88 -6.80
N GLY A 24 4.64 7.52 -7.78
CA GLY A 24 6.03 7.94 -7.80
C GLY A 24 6.88 7.20 -6.79
N ASP A 25 7.90 7.88 -6.33
CA ASP A 25 8.85 7.28 -5.39
C ASP A 25 8.33 7.39 -3.97
N ILE A 26 8.26 6.26 -3.30
CA ILE A 26 7.81 6.22 -1.91
C ILE A 26 9.04 6.12 -1.04
N ASP A 27 9.65 7.27 -0.79
CA ASP A 27 10.93 7.35 -0.11
C ASP A 27 10.79 8.08 1.21
N LEU A 28 11.93 8.37 1.80
CA LEU A 28 11.97 9.03 3.11
C LEU A 28 11.25 10.38 3.09
N HIS A 29 11.28 11.07 1.97
CA HIS A 29 10.63 12.38 1.89
C HIS A 29 9.13 12.29 1.97
N VAL A 30 8.54 11.26 1.37
CA VAL A 30 7.08 11.15 1.33
C VAL A 30 6.54 10.19 2.37
N SER A 31 7.38 9.39 3.01
CA SER A 31 6.87 8.41 3.96
C SER A 31 6.07 9.05 5.10
N PRO A 32 6.40 10.25 5.61
CA PRO A 32 5.54 10.85 6.64
C PRO A 32 4.13 11.14 6.14
N VAL A 33 4.01 11.57 4.88
CA VAL A 33 2.70 11.85 4.31
C VAL A 33 1.92 10.56 4.12
N VAL A 34 2.60 9.50 3.68
CA VAL A 34 1.98 8.20 3.54
C VAL A 34 1.48 7.70 4.87
N ARG A 35 2.31 7.82 5.90
CA ARG A 35 1.92 7.37 7.24
C ARG A 35 0.72 8.14 7.77
N GLU A 36 0.69 9.43 7.51
CA GLU A 36 -0.43 10.25 7.94
C GLU A 36 -1.72 9.81 7.26
N ALA A 37 -1.65 9.55 5.96
CA ALA A 37 -2.81 9.10 5.22
C ALA A 37 -3.28 7.74 5.73
N LEU A 38 -2.33 6.84 5.97
CA LEU A 38 -2.68 5.51 6.48
C LEU A 38 -3.28 5.60 7.86
N ASN A 39 -2.73 6.44 8.73
CA ASN A 39 -3.27 6.59 10.07
C ASN A 39 -4.70 7.10 10.04
N ALA A 40 -4.99 8.01 9.13
CA ALA A 40 -6.35 8.53 9.01
C ALA A 40 -7.33 7.43 8.59
N MET A 41 -6.89 6.55 7.71
CA MET A 41 -7.73 5.44 7.30
C MET A 41 -7.90 4.43 8.42
N ILE A 42 -6.82 4.11 9.11
CA ILE A 42 -6.81 3.09 10.15
C ILE A 42 -7.66 3.51 11.34
N LYS A 43 -7.77 4.80 11.60
CA LYS A 43 -8.60 5.29 12.69
C LYS A 43 -10.04 4.78 12.59
N LYS A 44 -10.53 4.60 11.40
CA LYS A 44 -11.90 4.14 11.18
C LYS A 44 -12.00 2.62 11.21
N LYS A 45 -10.88 1.95 11.39
CA LYS A 45 -10.79 0.50 11.48
C LYS A 45 -11.53 -0.21 10.36
N PRO A 46 -11.19 0.11 9.10
CA PRO A 46 -11.84 -0.60 8.00
C PRO A 46 -11.45 -2.06 8.02
N LYS A 47 -12.35 -2.89 7.57
CA LYS A 47 -12.09 -4.33 7.52
C LYS A 47 -10.98 -4.68 6.54
N ARG A 48 -10.76 -3.82 5.56
CA ARG A 48 -9.80 -4.07 4.52
C ARG A 48 -9.24 -2.75 4.02
N ILE A 49 -7.93 -2.71 3.83
CA ILE A 49 -7.27 -1.58 3.19
C ILE A 49 -6.48 -2.13 2.02
N VAL A 50 -6.61 -1.50 0.87
CA VAL A 50 -5.87 -1.86 -0.33
C VAL A 50 -4.97 -0.68 -0.70
N ILE A 51 -3.70 -0.96 -0.86
CA ILE A 51 -2.74 0.06 -1.33
C ILE A 51 -2.53 -0.17 -2.82
N ASP A 52 -2.89 0.83 -3.60
CA ASP A 52 -2.75 0.74 -5.05
C ASP A 52 -1.39 1.28 -5.45
N LEU A 53 -0.51 0.38 -5.85
CA LEU A 53 0.86 0.72 -6.21
C LEU A 53 1.08 0.72 -7.72
N SER A 54 0.00 0.78 -8.50
CA SER A 54 0.14 0.70 -9.94
C SER A 54 0.91 1.87 -10.54
N ARG A 55 0.98 2.99 -9.83
CA ARG A 55 1.74 4.15 -10.30
C ARG A 55 2.97 4.44 -9.44
N ALA A 56 3.25 3.56 -8.51
CA ALA A 56 4.45 3.69 -7.69
C ALA A 56 5.64 3.16 -8.47
N THR A 57 6.73 3.91 -8.45
CA THR A 57 7.89 3.58 -9.26
C THR A 57 9.06 3.08 -8.43
N TYR A 58 9.06 3.36 -7.14
CA TYR A 58 10.18 2.98 -6.30
C TYR A 58 9.74 3.04 -4.84
N ILE A 59 10.38 2.26 -4.00
CA ILE A 59 10.14 2.32 -2.56
C ILE A 59 11.45 2.02 -1.85
N ASP A 60 11.75 2.83 -0.84
CA ASP A 60 12.95 2.59 -0.04
C ASP A 60 12.54 2.02 1.33
N SER A 61 13.53 1.87 2.20
CA SER A 61 13.25 1.24 3.49
C SER A 61 12.29 2.03 4.34
N ALA A 62 12.28 3.36 4.21
CA ALA A 62 11.34 4.17 4.98
C ALA A 62 9.91 3.95 4.49
N GLY A 63 9.73 3.86 3.17
CA GLY A 63 8.42 3.56 2.60
C GLY A 63 7.95 2.18 2.98
N MET A 64 8.86 1.21 2.92
CA MET A 64 8.51 -0.15 3.32
C MET A 64 8.11 -0.22 4.79
N ALA A 65 8.84 0.49 5.64
CA ALA A 65 8.52 0.49 7.06
C ALA A 65 7.11 1.06 7.30
N ALA A 66 6.75 2.10 6.56
CA ALA A 66 5.43 2.68 6.71
C ALA A 66 4.34 1.67 6.36
N LEU A 67 4.55 0.90 5.29
CA LEU A 67 3.57 -0.11 4.91
C LEU A 67 3.52 -1.26 5.90
N ILE A 68 4.68 -1.68 6.40
CA ILE A 68 4.72 -2.77 7.38
C ILE A 68 3.99 -2.38 8.65
N LEU A 69 4.25 -1.18 9.16
CA LEU A 69 3.59 -0.73 10.37
C LEU A 69 2.08 -0.63 10.19
N ALA A 70 1.65 -0.14 9.03
CA ALA A 70 0.22 -0.06 8.76
C ALA A 70 -0.40 -1.45 8.70
N MET A 71 0.27 -2.39 8.05
CA MET A 71 -0.21 -3.75 7.97
C MET A 71 -0.38 -4.35 9.37
N GLN A 72 0.62 -4.15 10.21
CA GLN A 72 0.56 -4.69 11.56
C GLN A 72 -0.59 -4.09 12.35
N GLU A 73 -0.83 -2.80 12.19
CA GLU A 73 -1.94 -2.18 12.89
C GLU A 73 -3.28 -2.69 12.40
N VAL A 74 -3.44 -2.82 11.09
CA VAL A 74 -4.70 -3.30 10.53
C VAL A 74 -4.95 -4.73 10.96
N GLU A 75 -3.93 -5.57 10.89
CA GLU A 75 -4.10 -6.96 11.30
C GLU A 75 -4.32 -7.08 12.79
N GLY A 76 -3.80 -6.13 13.56
CA GLY A 76 -3.98 -6.12 15.00
C GLY A 76 -5.43 -5.98 15.42
N TYR A 77 -6.26 -5.35 14.63
CA TYR A 77 -7.69 -5.27 14.97
C TYR A 77 -8.53 -6.22 14.11
N GLY A 78 -7.88 -7.13 13.39
CA GLY A 78 -8.61 -8.13 12.62
C GLY A 78 -8.89 -7.76 11.19
N GLY A 79 -8.33 -6.66 10.72
CA GLY A 79 -8.53 -6.26 9.33
C GLY A 79 -7.55 -6.92 8.40
N LYS A 80 -7.68 -6.61 7.12
CA LYS A 80 -6.82 -7.12 6.06
C LYS A 80 -6.12 -5.97 5.37
N PHE A 81 -4.84 -6.15 5.08
CA PHE A 81 -4.02 -5.14 4.43
C PHE A 81 -3.42 -5.75 3.17
N PHE A 82 -3.80 -5.23 2.03
CA PHE A 82 -3.40 -5.78 0.74
C PHE A 82 -2.67 -4.75 -0.10
N LEU A 83 -1.72 -5.22 -0.89
CA LEU A 83 -1.07 -4.40 -1.91
C LEU A 83 -1.59 -4.84 -3.27
N SER A 84 -1.57 -3.94 -4.23
CA SER A 84 -2.08 -4.27 -5.55
C SER A 84 -1.33 -3.54 -6.63
N GLY A 85 -1.25 -4.17 -7.80
CA GLY A 85 -0.81 -3.52 -9.01
C GLY A 85 0.67 -3.23 -9.13
N LEU A 86 1.52 -3.94 -8.40
CA LEU A 86 2.95 -3.67 -8.45
C LEU A 86 3.50 -3.81 -9.86
N GLN A 87 4.17 -2.76 -10.32
CA GLN A 87 4.92 -2.85 -11.56
C GLN A 87 6.17 -3.71 -11.34
N GLU A 88 6.73 -4.16 -12.42
CA GLU A 88 7.83 -5.10 -12.35
C GLU A 88 9.00 -4.58 -11.53
N THR A 89 9.36 -3.32 -11.70
CA THR A 89 10.47 -2.73 -10.95
C THR A 89 10.21 -2.81 -9.45
N LEU A 90 9.01 -2.44 -9.05
CA LEU A 90 8.67 -2.44 -7.65
C LEU A 90 8.58 -3.86 -7.12
N ARG A 91 8.03 -4.76 -7.92
CA ARG A 91 7.94 -6.16 -7.52
C ARG A 91 9.32 -6.74 -7.25
N SER A 92 10.29 -6.38 -8.08
CA SER A 92 11.66 -6.86 -7.87
C SER A 92 12.21 -6.40 -6.53
N ILE A 93 11.92 -5.16 -6.15
CA ILE A 93 12.39 -4.65 -4.87
C ILE A 93 11.78 -5.46 -3.73
N PHE A 94 10.51 -5.78 -3.82
CA PHE A 94 9.84 -6.58 -2.80
C PHE A 94 10.41 -7.98 -2.74
N GLU A 95 10.71 -8.57 -3.90
CA GLU A 95 11.28 -9.91 -3.94
C GLU A 95 12.67 -9.97 -3.34
N ILE A 96 13.50 -9.00 -3.70
CA ILE A 96 14.87 -8.96 -3.17
C ILE A 96 14.85 -8.78 -1.65
N SER A 97 13.91 -7.99 -1.16
CA SER A 97 13.78 -7.74 0.27
C SER A 97 12.99 -8.82 0.99
N ARG A 98 12.52 -9.82 0.27
CA ARG A 98 11.69 -10.89 0.82
C ARG A 98 10.35 -10.41 1.36
N LEU A 99 9.94 -9.21 1.00
CA LEU A 99 8.67 -8.66 1.48
C LEU A 99 7.49 -9.12 0.66
N ASP A 100 7.76 -9.74 -0.50
CA ASP A 100 6.70 -10.33 -1.29
C ASP A 100 5.99 -11.45 -0.53
N ARG A 101 6.64 -12.00 0.49
CA ARG A 101 6.02 -13.03 1.32
C ARG A 101 5.33 -12.44 2.53
N THR A 102 5.70 -11.24 2.89
CA THR A 102 5.11 -10.57 4.05
C THR A 102 3.75 -9.99 3.73
N PHE A 103 3.64 -9.42 2.54
CA PHE A 103 2.40 -8.79 2.11
C PHE A 103 1.61 -9.70 1.18
N ARG A 104 0.30 -9.52 1.19
CA ARG A 104 -0.56 -10.16 0.20
C ARG A 104 -0.69 -9.20 -0.96
N ILE A 105 -0.28 -9.66 -2.13
CA ILE A 105 -0.18 -8.81 -3.31
C ILE A 105 -1.12 -9.33 -4.38
N PHE A 106 -1.95 -8.42 -4.89
CA PHE A 106 -2.93 -8.75 -5.90
C PHE A 106 -2.60 -8.05 -7.21
N PRO A 107 -3.05 -8.59 -8.33
CA PRO A 107 -2.72 -7.97 -9.61
C PRO A 107 -3.34 -6.60 -9.81
N ASN A 108 -4.49 -6.33 -9.19
CA ASN A 108 -5.12 -5.01 -9.30
C ASN A 108 -6.04 -4.78 -8.12
N VAL A 109 -6.56 -3.56 -8.04
CA VAL A 109 -7.41 -3.16 -6.92
C VAL A 109 -8.70 -3.97 -6.88
N ASP A 110 -9.30 -4.20 -8.03
CA ASP A 110 -10.57 -4.90 -8.05
C ASP A 110 -10.45 -6.31 -7.49
N THR A 111 -9.38 -7.00 -7.86
CA THR A 111 -9.15 -8.34 -7.33
C THR A 111 -8.94 -8.30 -5.82
N ALA A 112 -8.19 -7.32 -5.34
CA ALA A 112 -7.94 -7.18 -3.91
C ALA A 112 -9.24 -6.91 -3.16
N LEU A 113 -10.09 -6.05 -3.71
CA LEU A 113 -11.34 -5.72 -3.05
C LEU A 113 -12.32 -6.90 -3.05
N ALA A 114 -12.24 -7.74 -4.07
CA ALA A 114 -13.14 -8.88 -4.17
C ALA A 114 -12.68 -10.06 -3.32
N ALA A 115 -11.46 -10.05 -2.83
CA ALA A 115 -10.94 -11.17 -2.09
C ALA A 115 -11.68 -11.33 -0.77
N SER A 116 -12.06 -12.57 -0.46
CA SER A 116 -12.69 -12.87 0.80
C SER A 116 -11.65 -13.54 1.70
N GLU A 117 -12.03 -13.80 2.93
CA GLU A 117 -11.12 -14.47 3.84
C GLU A 117 -10.70 -15.82 3.30
N SER A 118 -11.65 -16.53 2.74
CA SER A 118 -11.35 -17.84 2.22
C SER A 118 -10.53 -17.77 0.95
N SER A 119 -10.62 -16.69 0.19
CA SER A 119 -9.86 -16.56 -1.04
C SER A 119 -8.42 -16.15 -0.79
N THR A 120 -8.06 -15.90 0.45
CA THR A 120 -6.69 -15.54 0.79
C THR A 120 -5.70 -16.61 0.31
N ILE A 121 -6.06 -17.86 0.47
CA ILE A 121 -5.20 -18.96 0.04
C ILE A 121 -5.09 -18.98 -1.46
N LEU A 122 -6.18 -18.74 -2.14
CA LEU A 122 -6.18 -18.74 -3.60
C LEU A 122 -5.36 -17.60 -4.16
N ALA A 123 -5.40 -16.45 -3.50
CA ALA A 123 -4.65 -15.30 -3.97
C ALA A 123 -3.17 -15.54 -3.95
N ARG A 124 -2.71 -16.48 -3.16
CA ARG A 124 -1.28 -16.76 -3.04
C ARG A 124 -0.81 -17.78 -4.05
N SER A 125 -1.71 -18.48 -4.64
CA SER A 125 -1.29 -19.41 -5.68
C SER A 125 -1.31 -18.77 -7.05
#